data_f59c49ee06893dfe210782496f2c4e96
#
_entry.id   f59c49ee06893dfe210782496f2c4e96
#
_cell.length_a   1.000
_cell.length_b   1.000
_cell.length_c   1.000
_cell.angle_alpha   90.00
_cell.angle_beta   90.00
_cell.angle_gamma   90.00
#
_symmetry.space_group_name_H-M   'P 1'
#
loop_
_entity.id
_entity.type
_entity.pdbx_description
1 polymer ?
#
loop_
_entity_poly.entity_id
_entity_poly.type
_entity_poly.pdbx_seq_one_letter_code
_entity_poly.pdbx_strand_id
1 'polypeptide(L)'
;VQELPRTHAWFREKALPEVLYPFLATSYQDLLPSTEPLRVVDAFVVKYNATAGQSFLKPHRDGSVVSFNIALNDMSEYEGGGTWIARLAKDDPPGSIRSDRGHVLAHASGMLHGGHEVESGVRYILVCFVILKNFANFATRFYQAVRDEDPEEFEPLPPGIEGVDSA
;
A
#
# COMPACT_ATOMS: atom_id res chain seq x y z
N VAL A 1 -12.02 9.17 -1.04
CA VAL A 1 -11.69 10.35 -1.89
C VAL A 1 -12.82 10.66 -2.87
N GLN A 2 -13.56 9.67 -3.33
CA GLN A 2 -14.69 9.86 -4.26
C GLN A 2 -15.78 10.80 -3.70
N GLU A 3 -15.96 10.86 -2.39
CA GLU A 3 -16.91 11.74 -1.71
C GLU A 3 -16.47 13.22 -1.68
N LEU A 4 -15.28 13.52 -2.17
CA LEU A 4 -14.70 14.86 -2.26
C LEU A 4 -14.44 15.25 -3.72
N PRO A 5 -15.44 15.72 -4.48
CA PRO A 5 -15.37 15.83 -5.94
C PRO A 5 -14.16 16.63 -6.46
N ARG A 6 -13.82 17.74 -5.83
CA ARG A 6 -12.67 18.57 -6.24
C ARG A 6 -11.34 17.86 -5.97
N THR A 7 -11.19 17.24 -4.80
CA THR A 7 -10.00 16.47 -4.44
C THR A 7 -9.86 15.25 -5.35
N HIS A 8 -10.97 14.56 -5.63
CA HIS A 8 -10.99 13.41 -6.53
C HIS A 8 -10.59 13.79 -7.96
N ALA A 9 -11.10 14.89 -8.50
CA ALA A 9 -10.74 15.39 -9.83
C ALA A 9 -9.23 15.72 -9.88
N TRP A 10 -8.73 16.51 -8.94
CA TRP A 10 -7.31 16.84 -8.85
C TRP A 10 -6.42 15.58 -8.69
N PHE A 11 -6.82 14.64 -7.84
CA PHE A 11 -6.08 13.41 -7.61
C PHE A 11 -5.96 12.58 -8.89
N ARG A 12 -7.08 12.38 -9.62
CA ARG A 12 -7.09 11.62 -10.87
C ARG A 12 -6.38 12.30 -12.02
N GLU A 13 -6.54 13.62 -12.15
CA GLU A 13 -6.09 14.37 -13.32
C GLU A 13 -4.68 14.91 -13.20
N LYS A 14 -4.18 15.04 -11.96
CA LYS A 14 -2.87 15.62 -11.65
C LYS A 14 -2.00 14.68 -10.82
N ALA A 15 -2.38 14.40 -9.57
CA ALA A 15 -1.50 13.70 -8.64
C ALA A 15 -1.12 12.29 -9.13
N LEU A 16 -2.08 11.52 -9.63
CA LEU A 16 -1.81 10.17 -10.14
C LEU A 16 -0.92 10.19 -11.39
N PRO A 17 -1.27 10.87 -12.51
CA PRO A 17 -0.48 10.75 -13.74
C PRO A 17 0.84 11.51 -13.69
N GLU A 18 0.93 12.63 -12.97
CA GLU A 18 2.12 13.49 -12.98
C GLU A 18 3.16 13.10 -11.91
N VAL A 19 2.73 12.46 -10.80
CA VAL A 19 3.61 12.16 -9.67
C VAL A 19 3.59 10.69 -9.27
N LEU A 20 2.42 10.17 -8.89
CA LEU A 20 2.33 8.87 -8.20
C LEU A 20 2.59 7.69 -9.13
N TYR A 21 2.04 7.68 -10.33
CA TYR A 21 2.32 6.61 -11.30
C TYR A 21 3.77 6.61 -11.79
N PRO A 22 4.40 7.73 -12.13
CA PRO A 22 5.83 7.77 -12.41
C PRO A 22 6.69 7.29 -11.24
N PHE A 23 6.36 7.69 -10.01
CA PHE A 23 7.03 7.22 -8.80
C PHE A 23 6.96 5.69 -8.68
N LEU A 24 5.76 5.11 -8.80
CA LEU A 24 5.58 3.66 -8.72
C LEU A 24 6.30 2.92 -9.84
N ALA A 25 6.20 3.40 -11.08
CA ALA A 25 6.87 2.77 -12.22
C ALA A 25 8.40 2.77 -12.06
N THR A 26 8.96 3.85 -11.53
CA THR A 26 10.40 3.94 -11.25
C THR A 26 10.81 3.03 -10.08
N SER A 27 10.00 3.00 -9.01
CA SER A 27 10.30 2.21 -7.80
C SER A 27 10.22 0.69 -8.05
N TYR A 28 9.38 0.27 -8.99
CA TYR A 28 9.14 -1.13 -9.32
C TYR A 28 9.46 -1.47 -10.77
N GLN A 29 10.48 -0.82 -11.35
CA GLN A 29 10.84 -0.96 -12.77
C GLN A 29 11.10 -2.41 -13.22
N ASP A 30 11.57 -3.26 -12.33
CA ASP A 30 11.85 -4.67 -12.61
C ASP A 30 10.58 -5.54 -12.58
N LEU A 31 9.51 -5.06 -11.92
CA LEU A 31 8.26 -5.77 -11.70
C LEU A 31 7.11 -5.19 -12.54
N LEU A 32 7.12 -3.87 -12.75
CA LEU A 32 6.08 -3.18 -13.51
C LEU A 32 6.59 -2.93 -14.93
N PRO A 33 6.02 -3.59 -15.95
CA PRO A 33 6.32 -3.23 -17.33
C PRO A 33 5.98 -1.75 -17.58
N SER A 34 6.89 -1.00 -18.17
CA SER A 34 6.72 0.44 -18.40
C SER A 34 5.50 0.81 -19.25
N THR A 35 4.95 -0.17 -19.97
CA THR A 35 3.78 -0.04 -20.85
C THR A 35 2.46 -0.38 -20.16
N GLU A 36 2.50 -0.98 -18.97
CA GLU A 36 1.28 -1.38 -18.28
C GLU A 36 0.62 -0.18 -17.57
N PRO A 37 -0.67 0.07 -17.84
CA PRO A 37 -1.35 1.20 -17.21
C PRO A 37 -1.71 0.86 -15.75
N LEU A 38 -1.14 1.59 -14.83
CA LEU A 38 -1.52 1.57 -13.43
C LEU A 38 -2.93 2.16 -13.25
N ARG A 39 -3.69 1.58 -12.33
CA ARG A 39 -5.03 2.07 -11.94
C ARG A 39 -5.19 2.01 -10.44
N VAL A 40 -5.47 3.15 -9.82
CA VAL A 40 -6.00 3.18 -8.46
C VAL A 40 -7.46 2.74 -8.50
N VAL A 41 -7.76 1.66 -7.81
CA VAL A 41 -9.12 1.09 -7.72
C VAL A 41 -9.84 1.52 -6.47
N ASP A 42 -9.09 1.83 -5.42
CA ASP A 42 -9.64 2.39 -4.19
C ASP A 42 -8.67 3.41 -3.58
N ALA A 43 -9.24 4.46 -2.97
CA ALA A 43 -8.50 5.52 -2.30
C ALA A 43 -9.33 6.07 -1.14
N PHE A 44 -8.89 5.83 0.09
CA PHE A 44 -9.61 6.20 1.30
C PHE A 44 -8.68 6.74 2.38
N VAL A 45 -9.25 7.55 3.28
CA VAL A 45 -8.51 8.09 4.43
C VAL A 45 -8.70 7.17 5.63
N VAL A 46 -7.59 6.78 6.24
CA VAL A 46 -7.58 6.09 7.54
C VAL A 46 -7.20 7.09 8.61
N LYS A 47 -7.97 7.10 9.69
CA LYS A 47 -7.72 7.85 10.91
C LYS A 47 -7.36 6.88 12.03
N TYR A 48 -6.16 6.97 12.56
CA TYR A 48 -5.77 6.32 13.79
C TYR A 48 -5.83 7.34 14.94
N ASN A 49 -6.49 6.98 16.03
CA ASN A 49 -6.68 7.86 17.18
C ASN A 49 -6.37 7.10 18.46
N ALA A 50 -5.41 7.60 19.24
CA ALA A 50 -4.96 6.98 20.48
C ALA A 50 -6.06 6.91 21.57
N THR A 51 -7.02 7.85 21.57
CA THR A 51 -8.00 7.98 22.64
C THR A 51 -9.40 7.48 22.29
N ALA A 52 -9.71 7.32 21.01
CA ALA A 52 -11.05 6.94 20.57
C ALA A 52 -11.02 6.25 19.20
N GLY A 53 -11.68 5.11 19.08
CA GLY A 53 -11.77 4.36 17.85
C GLY A 53 -10.56 3.44 17.61
N GLN A 54 -10.02 3.48 16.42
CA GLN A 54 -8.95 2.60 15.99
C GLN A 54 -7.59 3.28 16.18
N SER A 55 -6.71 2.72 17.04
CA SER A 55 -5.33 3.19 17.25
C SER A 55 -4.30 2.45 16.39
N PHE A 56 -4.63 1.26 15.87
CA PHE A 56 -3.74 0.39 15.09
C PHE A 56 -4.50 -0.36 14.00
N LEU A 57 -3.77 -1.03 13.11
CA LEU A 57 -4.33 -1.98 12.16
C LEU A 57 -3.55 -3.30 12.25
N LYS A 58 -4.29 -4.40 12.42
CA LYS A 58 -3.70 -5.74 12.51
C LYS A 58 -2.91 -6.08 11.26
N PRO A 59 -1.89 -6.96 11.38
CA PRO A 59 -1.17 -7.50 10.23
C PRO A 59 -2.13 -8.12 9.21
N HIS A 60 -1.96 -7.73 7.93
CA HIS A 60 -2.79 -8.18 6.81
C HIS A 60 -2.01 -8.05 5.49
N ARG A 61 -2.58 -8.60 4.44
CA ARG A 61 -2.12 -8.44 3.06
C ARG A 61 -3.22 -7.74 2.26
N ASP A 62 -2.84 -6.89 1.33
CA ASP A 62 -3.80 -6.19 0.47
C ASP A 62 -4.16 -7.01 -0.76
N GLY A 63 -5.38 -6.82 -1.27
CA GLY A 63 -5.88 -7.48 -2.47
C GLY A 63 -5.54 -6.74 -3.77
N SER A 64 -4.45 -5.98 -3.82
CA SER A 64 -4.01 -5.21 -5.00
C SER A 64 -2.63 -5.67 -5.46
N VAL A 65 -2.02 -4.97 -6.41
CA VAL A 65 -0.66 -5.27 -6.87
C VAL A 65 0.37 -4.50 -6.05
N VAL A 66 0.15 -3.20 -5.94
CA VAL A 66 0.94 -2.28 -5.13
C VAL A 66 -0.02 -1.48 -4.29
N SER A 67 0.30 -1.32 -3.03
CA SER A 67 -0.36 -0.38 -2.15
C SER A 67 0.58 0.78 -1.85
N PHE A 68 0.02 1.96 -1.69
CA PHE A 68 0.77 3.07 -1.12
C PHE A 68 -0.09 3.85 -0.14
N ASN A 69 0.57 4.46 0.82
CA ASN A 69 -0.05 5.41 1.70
C ASN A 69 0.70 6.74 1.68
N ILE A 70 -0.06 7.83 1.83
CA ILE A 70 0.45 9.18 1.91
C ILE A 70 0.14 9.71 3.30
N ALA A 71 1.15 10.18 4.03
CA ALA A 71 0.94 10.84 5.31
C ALA A 71 0.23 12.19 5.10
N LEU A 72 -0.88 12.41 5.80
CA LEU A 72 -1.71 13.60 5.65
C LEU A 72 -1.46 14.64 6.76
N ASN A 73 -0.77 14.26 7.83
CA ASN A 73 -0.37 15.17 8.90
C ASN A 73 1.07 14.92 9.35
N ASP A 74 1.62 15.86 10.07
CA ASP A 74 3.03 15.84 10.48
C ASP A 74 3.28 14.79 11.57
N MET A 75 4.47 14.17 11.56
CA MET A 75 4.88 13.19 12.57
C MET A 75 4.89 13.76 13.99
N SER A 76 5.02 15.08 14.15
CA SER A 76 4.99 15.77 15.43
C SER A 76 3.61 15.83 16.09
N GLU A 77 2.54 15.49 15.35
CA GLU A 77 1.17 15.55 15.85
C GLU A 77 0.73 14.28 16.58
N TYR A 78 1.60 13.24 16.61
CA TYR A 78 1.29 11.96 17.26
C TYR A 78 2.57 11.22 17.69
N GLU A 79 2.44 10.36 18.71
CA GLU A 79 3.47 9.43 19.15
C GLU A 79 3.13 8.00 18.74
N GLY A 80 4.15 7.14 18.59
CA GLY A 80 3.98 5.80 18.06
C GLY A 80 3.62 5.80 16.58
N GLY A 81 2.73 4.93 16.17
CA GLY A 81 2.23 4.84 14.79
C GLY A 81 3.28 4.41 13.78
N GLY A 82 2.97 4.61 12.50
CA GLY A 82 3.78 4.18 11.37
C GLY A 82 3.19 2.95 10.68
N THR A 83 3.89 2.47 9.66
CA THR A 83 3.55 1.22 8.96
C THR A 83 4.59 0.18 9.29
N TRP A 84 4.15 -0.92 9.87
CA TRP A 84 4.98 -2.10 10.12
C TRP A 84 4.93 -3.01 8.89
N ILE A 85 6.09 -3.56 8.49
CA ILE A 85 6.22 -4.50 7.38
C ILE A 85 7.05 -5.69 7.88
N ALA A 86 6.50 -6.91 7.81
CA ALA A 86 7.10 -8.13 8.37
C ALA A 86 8.54 -8.37 7.92
N ARG A 87 8.81 -8.18 6.63
CA ARG A 87 10.14 -8.39 6.06
C ARG A 87 11.22 -7.42 6.57
N LEU A 88 10.80 -6.25 7.06
CA LEU A 88 11.70 -5.25 7.65
C LEU A 88 11.83 -5.44 9.16
N ALA A 89 11.04 -6.33 9.73
CA ALA A 89 10.98 -6.63 11.16
C ALA A 89 12.12 -7.57 11.59
N LYS A 90 13.37 -7.22 11.29
CA LYS A 90 14.54 -7.98 11.80
C LYS A 90 14.83 -7.68 13.27
N ASP A 91 14.23 -6.61 13.78
CA ASP A 91 14.39 -6.14 15.14
C ASP A 91 13.13 -6.49 15.96
N ASP A 92 13.31 -6.75 17.25
CA ASP A 92 12.23 -6.94 18.21
C ASP A 92 12.24 -5.76 19.21
N PRO A 93 11.24 -4.87 19.22
CA PRO A 93 10.05 -4.89 18.37
C PRO A 93 10.33 -4.45 16.92
N PRO A 94 9.55 -4.98 15.96
CA PRO A 94 9.73 -4.61 14.57
C PRO A 94 9.57 -3.11 14.38
N GLY A 95 10.56 -2.50 13.74
CA GLY A 95 10.55 -1.07 13.47
C GLY A 95 9.36 -0.67 12.61
N SER A 96 8.69 0.41 12.95
CA SER A 96 7.67 1.01 12.11
C SER A 96 8.27 2.11 11.24
N ILE A 97 7.85 2.17 9.98
CA ILE A 97 8.20 3.27 9.07
C ILE A 97 7.24 4.41 9.35
N ARG A 98 7.76 5.48 9.94
CA ARG A 98 7.01 6.73 10.14
C ARG A 98 7.33 7.68 8.99
N SER A 99 6.30 8.29 8.45
CA SER A 99 6.40 9.22 7.31
C SER A 99 5.82 10.56 7.69
N ASP A 100 6.52 11.62 7.35
CA ASP A 100 6.04 12.98 7.56
C ASP A 100 5.03 13.39 6.48
N ARG A 101 4.28 14.45 6.71
CA ARG A 101 3.23 14.94 5.81
C ARG A 101 3.73 15.06 4.36
N GLY A 102 2.95 14.50 3.43
CA GLY A 102 3.26 14.49 2.01
C GLY A 102 4.20 13.38 1.55
N HIS A 103 4.84 12.64 2.45
CA HIS A 103 5.65 11.49 2.06
C HIS A 103 4.76 10.31 1.65
N VAL A 104 5.25 9.54 0.70
CA VAL A 104 4.61 8.34 0.16
C VAL A 104 5.41 7.12 0.58
N LEU A 105 4.76 6.16 1.21
CA LEU A 105 5.27 4.81 1.42
C LEU A 105 4.54 3.86 0.48
N ALA A 106 5.27 3.22 -0.42
CA ALA A 106 4.73 2.20 -1.32
C ALA A 106 5.32 0.84 -0.99
N HIS A 107 4.50 -0.19 -1.09
CA HIS A 107 4.93 -1.58 -0.90
C HIS A 107 4.13 -2.52 -1.80
N ALA A 108 4.70 -3.70 -2.05
CA ALA A 108 3.97 -4.78 -2.68
C ALA A 108 2.77 -5.19 -1.82
N SER A 109 1.59 -5.32 -2.41
CA SER A 109 0.35 -5.60 -1.67
C SER A 109 0.36 -6.97 -0.98
N GLY A 110 1.10 -7.94 -1.54
CA GLY A 110 1.29 -9.26 -0.94
C GLY A 110 2.18 -9.30 0.30
N MET A 111 2.88 -8.20 0.64
CA MET A 111 3.68 -8.14 1.87
C MET A 111 2.77 -8.06 3.10
N LEU A 112 3.06 -8.90 4.10
CA LEU A 112 2.39 -8.80 5.40
C LEU A 112 2.79 -7.50 6.07
N HIS A 113 1.81 -6.66 6.37
CA HIS A 113 2.03 -5.34 6.97
C HIS A 113 0.87 -4.94 7.87
N GLY A 114 1.02 -3.84 8.61
CA GLY A 114 -0.02 -3.31 9.47
C GLY A 114 0.25 -1.87 9.89
N GLY A 115 -0.74 -1.26 10.56
CA GLY A 115 -0.58 0.03 11.22
C GLY A 115 -0.09 -0.17 12.64
N HIS A 116 1.10 0.35 12.96
CA HIS A 116 1.61 0.35 14.32
C HIS A 116 0.74 1.24 15.21
N GLU A 117 0.65 0.90 16.48
CA GLU A 117 -0.21 1.62 17.43
C GLU A 117 0.19 3.09 17.57
N VAL A 118 -0.81 3.97 17.48
CA VAL A 118 -0.68 5.39 17.83
C VAL A 118 -0.90 5.52 19.33
N GLU A 119 0.12 5.92 20.06
CA GLU A 119 0.15 5.99 21.54
C GLU A 119 -0.45 7.30 22.06
N SER A 120 -0.25 8.40 21.33
CA SER A 120 -0.88 9.69 21.59
C SER A 120 -1.16 10.46 20.32
N GLY A 121 -2.15 11.36 20.33
CA GLY A 121 -2.52 12.16 19.17
C GLY A 121 -3.35 11.42 18.14
N VAL A 122 -3.30 11.90 16.90
CA VAL A 122 -4.06 11.36 15.75
C VAL A 122 -3.18 11.32 14.52
N ARG A 123 -3.16 10.17 13.84
CA ARG A 123 -2.48 9.97 12.55
C ARG A 123 -3.50 9.82 11.45
N TYR A 124 -3.30 10.54 10.34
CA TYR A 124 -4.09 10.43 9.12
C TYR A 124 -3.22 9.97 7.95
N ILE A 125 -3.69 9.00 7.20
CA ILE A 125 -3.08 8.57 5.95
C ILE A 125 -4.14 8.42 4.86
N LEU A 126 -3.76 8.73 3.61
CA LEU A 126 -4.50 8.33 2.42
C LEU A 126 -3.94 7.00 1.95
N VAL A 127 -4.74 5.95 1.97
CA VAL A 127 -4.38 4.61 1.46
C VAL A 127 -4.92 4.48 0.04
N CYS A 128 -4.11 3.90 -0.85
CA CYS A 128 -4.48 3.67 -2.25
C CYS A 128 -4.09 2.26 -2.67
N PHE A 129 -5.04 1.56 -3.28
CA PHE A 129 -4.85 0.25 -3.88
C PHE A 129 -4.70 0.37 -5.39
N VAL A 130 -3.59 -0.16 -5.92
CA VAL A 130 -3.22 -0.04 -7.32
C VAL A 130 -3.24 -1.41 -7.98
N ILE A 131 -3.89 -1.49 -9.13
CA ILE A 131 -3.87 -2.66 -10.01
C ILE A 131 -3.31 -2.29 -11.39
N LEU A 132 -3.03 -3.32 -12.19
CA LEU A 132 -2.73 -3.17 -13.61
C LEU A 132 -3.95 -3.51 -14.44
N LYS A 133 -4.07 -2.92 -15.63
CA LYS A 133 -5.18 -3.18 -16.57
C LYS A 133 -5.29 -4.65 -16.96
N ASN A 134 -4.17 -5.38 -17.02
CA ASN A 134 -4.11 -6.82 -17.28
C ASN A 134 -3.73 -7.59 -16.01
N PHE A 135 -4.48 -7.35 -14.95
CA PHE A 135 -4.20 -7.81 -13.59
C PHE A 135 -3.92 -9.31 -13.47
N ALA A 136 -4.66 -10.17 -14.16
CA ALA A 136 -4.53 -11.63 -14.03
C ALA A 136 -3.12 -12.14 -14.34
N ASN A 137 -2.52 -11.69 -15.45
CA ASN A 137 -1.17 -12.11 -15.86
C ASN A 137 -0.08 -11.53 -14.96
N PHE A 138 -0.32 -10.36 -14.39
CA PHE A 138 0.65 -9.71 -13.52
C PHE A 138 0.56 -10.27 -12.09
N ALA A 139 -0.62 -10.50 -11.57
CA ALA A 139 -0.81 -11.07 -10.24
C ALA A 139 -0.02 -12.38 -10.11
N THR A 140 -0.13 -13.26 -11.10
CA THR A 140 0.62 -14.54 -11.11
C THR A 140 2.13 -14.31 -11.01
N ARG A 141 2.70 -13.41 -11.82
CA ARG A 141 4.15 -13.12 -11.80
C ARG A 141 4.59 -12.47 -10.50
N PHE A 142 3.80 -11.54 -10.00
CA PHE A 142 4.11 -10.79 -8.78
C PHE A 142 4.06 -11.70 -7.55
N TYR A 143 3.01 -12.49 -7.42
CA TYR A 143 2.89 -13.47 -6.34
C TYR A 143 3.95 -14.56 -6.44
N GLN A 144 4.35 -14.95 -7.66
CA GLN A 144 5.44 -15.88 -7.87
C GLN A 144 6.76 -15.29 -7.34
N ALA A 145 7.08 -14.04 -7.71
CA ALA A 145 8.30 -13.36 -7.27
C ALA A 145 8.35 -13.20 -5.74
N VAL A 146 7.23 -12.80 -5.11
CA VAL A 146 7.15 -12.67 -3.65
C VAL A 146 7.30 -14.03 -2.96
N ARG A 147 6.68 -15.07 -3.50
CA ARG A 147 6.80 -16.44 -2.99
C ARG A 147 8.22 -16.99 -3.09
N ASP A 148 8.89 -16.75 -4.22
CA ASP A 148 10.23 -17.26 -4.46
C ASP A 148 11.28 -16.55 -3.56
N GLU A 149 10.97 -15.33 -3.11
CA GLU A 149 11.81 -14.59 -2.16
C GLU A 149 11.55 -14.97 -0.69
N ASP A 150 10.33 -15.36 -0.33
CA ASP A 150 9.97 -15.73 1.05
C ASP A 150 8.86 -16.81 1.09
N PRO A 151 9.23 -18.08 0.88
CA PRO A 151 8.28 -19.18 0.80
C PRO A 151 7.51 -19.46 2.11
N GLU A 152 8.09 -19.12 3.27
CA GLU A 152 7.50 -19.44 4.58
C GLU A 152 6.41 -18.45 5.01
N GLU A 153 6.46 -17.21 4.52
CA GLU A 153 5.46 -16.17 4.81
C GLU A 153 4.32 -16.10 3.76
N PHE A 154 4.41 -16.91 2.72
CA PHE A 154 3.48 -16.82 1.60
C PHE A 154 2.21 -17.67 1.83
N GLU A 155 1.07 -17.01 2.01
CA GLU A 155 -0.23 -17.69 1.90
C GLU A 155 -0.57 -17.91 0.40
N PRO A 156 -1.08 -19.12 0.03
CA PRO A 156 -1.45 -19.39 -1.35
C PRO A 156 -2.53 -18.41 -1.84
N LEU A 157 -2.51 -18.13 -3.14
CA LEU A 157 -3.53 -17.30 -3.79
C LEU A 157 -4.93 -17.77 -3.42
N PRO A 158 -5.89 -16.87 -3.14
CA PRO A 158 -7.27 -17.24 -2.95
C PRO A 158 -7.78 -18.07 -4.15
N PRO A 159 -8.58 -19.12 -3.90
CA PRO A 159 -9.12 -19.95 -4.98
C PRO A 159 -9.91 -19.10 -5.97
N GLY A 160 -9.58 -19.20 -7.25
CA GLY A 160 -10.20 -18.43 -8.35
C GLY A 160 -9.27 -17.45 -9.06
N ILE A 161 -8.03 -17.27 -8.59
CA ILE A 161 -6.98 -16.50 -9.28
C ILE A 161 -5.99 -17.45 -10.00
N GLU A 162 -6.25 -18.74 -9.99
CA GLU A 162 -5.45 -19.71 -10.77
C GLU A 162 -5.56 -19.36 -12.26
N GLY A 163 -4.39 -19.22 -12.87
CA GLY A 163 -4.13 -18.74 -14.20
C GLY A 163 -5.23 -18.97 -15.22
N VAL A 164 -5.69 -17.90 -15.81
CA VAL A 164 -6.28 -17.96 -17.14
C VAL A 164 -5.14 -18.31 -18.08
N ASP A 165 -4.86 -19.60 -18.21
CA ASP A 165 -4.00 -20.10 -19.27
C ASP A 165 -4.58 -19.63 -20.59
N SER A 166 -3.72 -19.00 -21.33
CA SER A 166 -3.80 -18.60 -22.72
C SER A 166 -4.72 -19.45 -23.59
N ALA A 167 -5.73 -18.87 -24.13
CA ALA A 167 -6.24 -19.18 -25.45
C ALA A 167 -6.00 -17.97 -26.38
#